data_576b307a72611ca3cf13b775b4621e5e
#
_entry.id   576b307a72611ca3cf13b775b4621e5e
#
_cell.length_a   1.000
_cell.length_b   1.000
_cell.length_c   1.000
_cell.angle_alpha   90.00
_cell.angle_beta   90.00
_cell.angle_gamma   90.00
#
_symmetry.space_group_name_H-M   'P 1'
#
loop_
_entity.id
_entity.type
_entity.pdbx_description
1 polymer ?
#
loop_
_entity_poly.entity_id
_entity_poly.type
_entity_poly.pdbx_seq_one_letter_code
_entity_poly.pdbx_strand_id
1 'polypeptide(L)'
;MPHFGLMDERALGPVEGPRQRARLHMRGAKRRLREGKISAGIVTLYDAFEAAMTSYVANVAHKIHLFLREGENLNDVRTLFAVLVRSRVLSGTFDFDRFDRLTERALYEEMQGYDYRELLSGIESVMNQLGVMPFDEDSLPPEDPATF
;
A
#
# COMPACT_ATOMS: atom_id res chain seq x y z
N MET A 1 14.74 -6.21 -4.19
CA MET A 1 15.59 -5.07 -3.85
C MET A 1 14.78 -4.02 -3.11
N PRO A 2 15.12 -3.69 -1.90
CA PRO A 2 14.40 -2.65 -1.22
C PRO A 2 14.62 -1.33 -1.95
N HIS A 3 13.54 -0.64 -2.23
CA HIS A 3 13.58 0.66 -2.89
C HIS A 3 14.19 1.75 -2.00
N PHE A 4 14.48 1.41 -0.76
CA PHE A 4 14.81 2.39 0.25
C PHE A 4 16.25 2.30 0.75
N GLY A 5 17.05 1.38 0.26
CA GLY A 5 18.47 1.28 0.59
C GLY A 5 18.85 1.29 2.09
N LEU A 6 18.01 1.90 2.92
CA LEU A 6 18.26 2.13 4.35
C LEU A 6 17.40 1.23 5.24
N MET A 7 16.60 0.36 4.66
CA MET A 7 15.71 -0.53 5.40
C MET A 7 16.09 -1.99 5.18
N ASP A 8 16.28 -2.72 6.26
CA ASP A 8 16.41 -4.17 6.22
C ASP A 8 15.07 -4.79 6.62
N GLU A 9 14.24 -5.08 5.62
CA GLU A 9 12.91 -5.64 5.81
C GLU A 9 12.95 -7.02 6.48
N ARG A 10 13.97 -7.82 6.17
CA ARG A 10 14.12 -9.15 6.77
C ARG A 10 14.38 -9.08 8.27
N ALA A 11 15.17 -8.11 8.70
CA ALA A 11 15.48 -7.93 10.11
C ALA A 11 14.25 -7.52 10.91
N LEU A 12 13.29 -6.82 10.27
CA LEU A 12 12.04 -6.41 10.92
C LEU A 12 11.01 -7.55 11.04
N GLY A 13 11.13 -8.57 10.20
CA GLY A 13 10.22 -9.72 10.20
C GLY A 13 8.99 -9.54 9.33
N PRO A 14 8.12 -10.60 9.28
CA PRO A 14 7.05 -10.69 8.29
C PRO A 14 5.87 -9.73 8.52
N VAL A 15 5.73 -9.18 9.72
CA VAL A 15 4.68 -8.19 10.01
C VAL A 15 5.25 -6.77 9.91
N GLU A 16 6.30 -6.49 10.66
CA GLU A 16 6.88 -5.14 10.73
C GLU A 16 7.61 -4.74 9.45
N GLY A 17 8.22 -5.71 8.73
CA GLY A 17 8.89 -5.42 7.47
C GLY A 17 7.94 -4.81 6.44
N PRO A 18 6.86 -5.51 6.07
CA PRO A 18 5.88 -4.95 5.14
C PRO A 18 5.17 -3.71 5.68
N ARG A 19 4.93 -3.60 6.98
CA ARG A 19 4.34 -2.39 7.58
C ARG A 19 5.23 -1.18 7.36
N GLN A 20 6.52 -1.33 7.64
CA GLN A 20 7.50 -0.26 7.43
C GLN A 20 7.58 0.11 5.96
N ARG A 21 7.60 -0.89 5.07
CA ARG A 21 7.59 -0.68 3.63
C ARG A 21 6.36 0.11 3.19
N ALA A 22 5.18 -0.23 3.71
CA ALA A 22 3.95 0.49 3.40
C ALA A 22 4.05 1.96 3.81
N ARG A 23 4.58 2.24 4.98
CA ARG A 23 4.75 3.62 5.49
C ARG A 23 5.74 4.41 4.64
N LEU A 24 6.86 3.78 4.27
CA LEU A 24 7.88 4.41 3.42
C LEU A 24 7.31 4.71 2.03
N HIS A 25 6.55 3.79 1.44
CA HIS A 25 5.88 4.02 0.17
C HIS A 25 4.81 5.12 0.27
N MET A 26 4.06 5.17 1.36
CA MET A 26 3.09 6.24 1.55
C MET A 26 3.77 7.61 1.58
N ARG A 27 4.86 7.75 2.32
CA ARG A 27 5.64 9.00 2.36
C ARG A 27 6.17 9.35 0.97
N GLY A 28 6.79 8.40 0.29
CA GLY A 28 7.35 8.60 -1.04
C GLY A 28 6.30 8.93 -2.09
N ALA A 29 5.15 8.25 -2.04
CA ALA A 29 4.05 8.52 -2.95
C ALA A 29 3.50 9.94 -2.79
N LYS A 30 3.27 10.35 -1.56
CA LYS A 30 2.76 11.70 -1.26
C LYS A 30 3.74 12.78 -1.75
N ARG A 31 5.03 12.57 -1.58
CA ARG A 31 6.07 13.48 -2.09
C ARG A 31 6.01 13.58 -3.61
N ARG A 32 5.96 12.43 -4.31
CA ARG A 32 5.89 12.41 -5.77
C ARG A 32 4.65 13.10 -6.30
N LEU A 33 3.51 12.85 -5.69
CA LEU A 33 2.26 13.52 -6.08
C LEU A 33 2.36 15.04 -5.92
N ARG A 34 2.93 15.50 -4.79
CA ARG A 34 3.13 16.94 -4.56
C ARG A 34 4.08 17.57 -5.57
N GLU A 35 5.05 16.81 -6.06
CA GLU A 35 6.02 17.27 -7.05
C GLU A 35 5.50 17.20 -8.48
N GLY A 36 4.26 16.78 -8.68
CA GLY A 36 3.67 16.63 -10.02
C GLY A 36 4.05 15.35 -10.75
N LYS A 37 4.75 14.44 -10.07
CA LYS A 37 5.11 13.12 -10.62
C LYS A 37 3.96 12.14 -10.38
N ILE A 38 2.85 12.39 -11.07
CA ILE A 38 1.58 11.75 -10.78
C ILE A 38 1.62 10.23 -11.01
N SER A 39 2.08 9.81 -12.18
CA SER A 39 2.14 8.37 -12.49
C SER A 39 3.02 7.61 -11.53
N ALA A 40 4.20 8.14 -11.21
CA ALA A 40 5.11 7.53 -10.25
C ALA A 40 4.49 7.48 -8.85
N GLY A 41 3.76 8.52 -8.46
CA GLY A 41 3.05 8.57 -7.20
C GLY A 41 1.96 7.50 -7.10
N ILE A 42 1.17 7.33 -8.16
CA ILE A 42 0.10 6.31 -8.20
C ILE A 42 0.68 4.90 -8.08
N VAL A 43 1.73 4.59 -8.84
CA VAL A 43 2.39 3.28 -8.76
C VAL A 43 2.94 3.04 -7.35
N THR A 44 3.51 4.06 -6.73
CA THR A 44 4.03 3.95 -5.37
C THR A 44 2.90 3.74 -4.35
N LEU A 45 1.74 4.37 -4.55
CA LEU A 45 0.56 4.11 -3.71
C LEU A 45 0.11 2.65 -3.82
N TYR A 46 0.18 2.06 -5.00
CA TYR A 46 -0.17 0.64 -5.19
C TYR A 46 0.78 -0.26 -4.38
N ASP A 47 2.07 0.03 -4.41
CA ASP A 47 3.06 -0.72 -3.63
C ASP A 47 2.80 -0.59 -2.12
N ALA A 48 2.42 0.60 -1.66
CA ALA A 48 2.05 0.82 -0.27
C ALA A 48 0.82 0.01 0.13
N PHE A 49 -0.17 -0.02 -0.74
CA PHE A 49 -1.42 -0.73 -0.54
C PHE A 49 -1.19 -2.24 -0.39
N GLU A 50 -0.43 -2.81 -1.31
CA GLU A 50 -0.05 -4.22 -1.27
C GLU A 50 0.72 -4.56 0.00
N ALA A 51 1.72 -3.75 0.34
CA ALA A 51 2.53 -3.98 1.53
C ALA A 51 1.71 -3.92 2.82
N ALA A 52 0.75 -3.00 2.90
CA ALA A 52 -0.13 -2.87 4.06
C ALA A 52 -1.01 -4.11 4.25
N MET A 53 -1.58 -4.62 3.17
CA MET A 53 -2.38 -5.85 3.23
C MET A 53 -1.52 -7.05 3.59
N THR A 54 -0.33 -7.16 3.03
CA THR A 54 0.62 -8.24 3.32
C THR A 54 0.99 -8.23 4.81
N SER A 55 1.28 -7.07 5.36
CA SER A 55 1.59 -6.93 6.80
C SER A 55 0.43 -7.39 7.67
N TYR A 56 -0.78 -6.98 7.32
CA TYR A 56 -1.97 -7.33 8.09
C TYR A 56 -2.17 -8.85 8.18
N VAL A 57 -2.12 -9.54 7.05
CA VAL A 57 -2.38 -10.99 7.02
C VAL A 57 -1.20 -11.82 7.52
N ALA A 58 0.00 -11.26 7.57
CA ALA A 58 1.15 -11.94 8.15
C ALA A 58 1.03 -12.10 9.67
N ASN A 59 0.22 -11.27 10.31
CA ASN A 59 -0.05 -11.39 11.74
C ASN A 59 -1.01 -12.55 11.98
N VAL A 60 -0.54 -13.58 12.69
CA VAL A 60 -1.29 -14.81 12.98
C VAL A 60 -2.61 -14.49 13.68
N ALA A 61 -2.62 -13.53 14.59
CA ALA A 61 -3.83 -13.12 15.31
C ALA A 61 -4.90 -12.54 14.38
N HIS A 62 -4.51 -11.91 13.27
CA HIS A 62 -5.43 -11.45 12.24
C HIS A 62 -5.87 -12.58 11.34
N LYS A 63 -4.93 -13.41 10.92
CA LYS A 63 -5.16 -14.46 9.92
C LYS A 63 -6.22 -15.46 10.34
N ILE A 64 -6.28 -15.80 11.60
CA ILE A 64 -7.26 -16.77 12.12
C ILE A 64 -8.71 -16.29 12.02
N HIS A 65 -8.93 -15.00 11.82
CA HIS A 65 -10.28 -14.41 11.69
C HIS A 65 -10.69 -14.16 10.23
N LEU A 66 -9.85 -14.52 9.26
CA LEU A 66 -10.15 -14.31 7.84
C LEU A 66 -11.10 -15.38 7.32
N PHE A 67 -12.07 -14.95 6.50
CA PHE A 67 -12.97 -15.85 5.77
C PHE A 67 -12.31 -16.28 4.46
N LEU A 68 -11.47 -17.32 4.54
CA LEU A 68 -10.77 -17.86 3.37
C LEU A 68 -11.65 -18.90 2.68
N ARG A 69 -11.62 -18.89 1.34
CA ARG A 69 -12.24 -19.94 0.51
C ARG A 69 -11.15 -20.85 -0.03
N GLU A 70 -11.52 -22.09 -0.32
CA GLU A 70 -10.59 -23.05 -0.87
C GLU A 70 -9.97 -22.55 -2.17
N GLY A 71 -8.67 -22.72 -2.32
CA GLY A 71 -7.92 -22.35 -3.52
C GLY A 71 -7.53 -20.88 -3.62
N GLU A 72 -7.91 -20.05 -2.66
CA GLU A 72 -7.52 -18.64 -2.67
C GLU A 72 -6.05 -18.43 -2.35
N ASN A 73 -5.38 -17.66 -3.21
CA ASN A 73 -3.96 -17.34 -3.04
C ASN A 73 -3.82 -15.92 -2.49
N LEU A 74 -3.38 -15.80 -1.24
CA LEU A 74 -3.18 -14.51 -0.59
C LEU A 74 -1.97 -13.73 -1.12
N ASN A 75 -1.18 -14.32 -2.02
CA ASN A 75 -0.11 -13.59 -2.70
C ASN A 75 -0.64 -12.82 -3.91
N ASP A 76 -1.87 -13.08 -4.34
CA ASP A 76 -2.54 -12.31 -5.38
C ASP A 76 -3.23 -11.11 -4.74
N VAL A 77 -2.86 -9.91 -5.17
CA VAL A 77 -3.34 -8.65 -4.55
C VAL A 77 -4.85 -8.52 -4.60
N ARG A 78 -5.45 -8.84 -5.74
CA ARG A 78 -6.91 -8.77 -5.91
C ARG A 78 -7.64 -9.74 -4.97
N THR A 79 -7.13 -10.96 -4.88
CA THR A 79 -7.68 -11.98 -3.97
C THR A 79 -7.53 -11.54 -2.52
N LEU A 80 -6.37 -11.02 -2.16
CA LEU A 80 -6.11 -10.53 -0.81
C LEU A 80 -7.07 -9.40 -0.43
N PHE A 81 -7.28 -8.44 -1.33
CA PHE A 81 -8.24 -7.36 -1.10
C PHE A 81 -9.66 -7.92 -0.90
N ALA A 82 -10.10 -8.83 -1.76
CA ALA A 82 -11.43 -9.44 -1.67
C ALA A 82 -11.63 -10.19 -0.35
N VAL A 83 -10.61 -10.92 0.11
CA VAL A 83 -10.66 -11.63 1.40
C VAL A 83 -10.79 -10.65 2.55
N LEU A 84 -10.05 -9.55 2.54
CA LEU A 84 -10.10 -8.54 3.60
C LEU A 84 -11.46 -7.84 3.66
N VAL A 85 -12.08 -7.58 2.53
CA VAL A 85 -13.43 -7.02 2.47
C VAL A 85 -14.45 -8.04 2.98
N ARG A 86 -14.37 -9.27 2.51
CA ARG A 86 -15.25 -10.36 2.95
C ARG A 86 -15.15 -10.61 4.46
N SER A 87 -13.94 -10.49 4.98
CA SER A 87 -13.66 -10.68 6.41
C SER A 87 -14.00 -9.45 7.26
N ARG A 88 -14.53 -8.40 6.64
CA ARG A 88 -14.91 -7.13 7.28
C ARG A 88 -13.74 -6.39 7.94
N VAL A 89 -12.55 -6.64 7.49
CA VAL A 89 -11.35 -5.85 7.86
C VAL A 89 -11.39 -4.51 7.13
N LEU A 90 -11.78 -4.56 5.86
CA LEU A 90 -11.99 -3.37 5.03
C LEU A 90 -13.49 -3.17 4.81
N SER A 91 -13.92 -1.90 4.75
CA SER A 91 -15.32 -1.55 4.62
C SER A 91 -15.94 -1.90 3.27
N GLY A 92 -15.09 -2.08 2.23
CA GLY A 92 -15.56 -2.35 0.87
C GLY A 92 -15.94 -1.10 0.08
N THR A 93 -15.77 0.08 0.66
CA THR A 93 -16.09 1.35 -0.03
C THR A 93 -15.00 1.78 -1.02
N PHE A 94 -13.80 1.26 -0.88
CA PHE A 94 -12.70 1.56 -1.79
C PHE A 94 -12.85 0.75 -3.08
N ASP A 95 -12.81 1.42 -4.23
CA ASP A 95 -12.91 0.79 -5.54
C ASP A 95 -11.53 0.28 -6.00
N PHE A 96 -11.21 -0.96 -5.63
CA PHE A 96 -9.95 -1.58 -5.98
C PHE A 96 -9.79 -1.77 -7.48
N ASP A 97 -10.84 -2.14 -8.18
CA ASP A 97 -10.77 -2.38 -9.64
C ASP A 97 -10.40 -1.11 -10.39
N ARG A 98 -10.98 0.02 -9.99
CA ARG A 98 -10.63 1.32 -10.55
C ARG A 98 -9.18 1.67 -10.27
N PHE A 99 -8.71 1.44 -9.04
CA PHE A 99 -7.33 1.69 -8.64
C PHE A 99 -6.36 0.82 -9.43
N ASP A 100 -6.68 -0.44 -9.60
CA ASP A 100 -5.85 -1.39 -10.36
C ASP A 100 -5.72 -0.94 -11.83
N ARG A 101 -6.82 -0.54 -12.47
CA ARG A 101 -6.79 -0.01 -13.83
C ARG A 101 -6.02 1.31 -13.93
N LEU A 102 -6.19 2.17 -12.95
CA LEU A 102 -5.49 3.45 -12.89
C LEU A 102 -3.98 3.25 -12.74
N THR A 103 -3.58 2.30 -11.91
CA THR A 103 -2.17 1.96 -11.71
C THR A 103 -1.56 1.39 -12.99
N GLU A 104 -2.28 0.52 -13.68
CA GLU A 104 -1.82 -0.02 -14.96
C GLU A 104 -1.63 1.10 -15.99
N ARG A 105 -2.58 2.02 -16.07
CA ARG A 105 -2.47 3.20 -16.94
C ARG A 105 -1.23 4.04 -16.56
N ALA A 106 -0.98 4.24 -15.28
CA ALA A 106 0.16 5.02 -14.79
C ALA A 106 1.51 4.42 -15.16
N LEU A 107 1.59 3.12 -15.45
CA LEU A 107 2.82 2.47 -15.92
C LEU A 107 3.20 2.89 -17.34
N TYR A 108 2.25 3.32 -18.14
CA TYR A 108 2.46 3.59 -19.57
C TYR A 108 2.22 5.05 -19.97
N GLU A 109 1.57 5.84 -19.12
CA GLU A 109 1.23 7.23 -19.41
C GLU A 109 1.66 8.16 -18.29
N GLU A 110 2.05 9.38 -18.66
CA GLU A 110 2.13 10.47 -17.70
C GLU A 110 0.72 10.97 -17.47
N MET A 111 0.34 11.12 -16.21
CA MET A 111 -1.02 11.50 -15.84
C MET A 111 -1.07 12.93 -15.33
N GLN A 112 -0.45 13.84 -16.08
CA GLN A 112 -0.43 15.25 -15.74
C GLN A 112 -1.88 15.79 -15.66
N GLY A 113 -2.16 16.53 -14.61
CA GLY A 113 -3.49 17.07 -14.40
C GLY A 113 -4.51 16.12 -13.76
N TYR A 114 -4.16 14.86 -13.56
CA TYR A 114 -5.04 13.96 -12.82
C TYR A 114 -5.20 14.45 -11.38
N ASP A 115 -6.45 14.59 -10.91
CA ASP A 115 -6.73 14.97 -9.54
C ASP A 115 -6.70 13.73 -8.65
N TYR A 116 -5.62 13.56 -7.91
CA TYR A 116 -5.36 12.39 -7.08
C TYR A 116 -5.94 12.47 -5.66
N ARG A 117 -6.58 13.57 -5.29
CA ARG A 117 -6.98 13.82 -3.90
C ARG A 117 -7.97 12.79 -3.39
N GLU A 118 -8.96 12.43 -4.21
CA GLU A 118 -9.94 11.40 -3.82
C GLU A 118 -9.29 10.03 -3.67
N LEU A 119 -8.43 9.67 -4.62
CA LEU A 119 -7.68 8.41 -4.56
C LEU A 119 -6.82 8.35 -3.30
N LEU A 120 -6.05 9.38 -3.03
CA LEU A 120 -5.17 9.44 -1.86
C LEU A 120 -5.98 9.31 -0.56
N SER A 121 -7.07 10.04 -0.46
CA SER A 121 -7.96 9.97 0.71
C SER A 121 -8.52 8.56 0.92
N GLY A 122 -8.94 7.91 -0.16
CA GLY A 122 -9.44 6.53 -0.09
C GLY A 122 -8.37 5.55 0.38
N ILE A 123 -7.17 5.70 -0.13
CA ILE A 123 -6.04 4.84 0.26
C ILE A 123 -5.66 5.08 1.72
N GLU A 124 -5.61 6.33 2.17
CA GLU A 124 -5.33 6.64 3.57
C GLU A 124 -6.37 6.03 4.51
N SER A 125 -7.63 6.00 4.11
CA SER A 125 -8.69 5.34 4.86
C SER A 125 -8.42 3.82 4.97
N VAL A 126 -8.02 3.19 3.89
CA VAL A 126 -7.64 1.76 3.90
C VAL A 126 -6.43 1.53 4.81
N MET A 127 -5.43 2.41 4.75
CA MET A 127 -4.25 2.32 5.61
C MET A 127 -4.62 2.40 7.09
N ASN A 128 -5.58 3.26 7.44
CA ASN A 128 -6.10 3.34 8.80
C ASN A 128 -6.78 2.03 9.22
N GLN A 129 -7.60 1.45 8.35
CA GLN A 129 -8.29 0.19 8.63
C GLN A 129 -7.30 -0.97 8.82
N LEU A 130 -6.17 -0.94 8.14
CA LEU A 130 -5.13 -1.96 8.22
C LEU A 130 -4.10 -1.71 9.35
N GLY A 131 -4.24 -0.62 10.08
CA GLY A 131 -3.34 -0.30 11.18
C GLY A 131 -1.98 0.25 10.77
N VAL A 132 -1.83 0.65 9.51
CA VAL A 132 -0.58 1.26 9.01
C VAL A 132 -0.52 2.74 9.35
N MET A 133 -1.65 3.43 9.31
CA MET A 133 -1.77 4.86 9.64
C MET A 133 -2.64 5.04 10.88
N PRO A 134 -2.47 6.11 11.62
CA PRO A 134 -1.47 7.16 11.41
C PRO A 134 -0.06 6.73 11.83
N PHE A 135 0.95 7.43 11.33
CA PHE A 135 2.33 7.22 11.74
C PHE A 135 3.09 8.54 11.63
N ASP A 136 4.20 8.63 12.38
CA ASP A 136 5.08 9.80 12.33
C ASP A 136 6.12 9.60 11.22
N GLU A 137 6.06 10.44 10.18
CA GLU A 137 6.99 10.35 9.06
C GLU A 137 8.43 10.60 9.50
N ASP A 138 8.64 11.41 10.55
CA ASP A 138 9.98 11.70 11.08
C ASP A 138 10.59 10.49 11.79
N SER A 139 9.78 9.54 12.21
CA SER A 139 10.26 8.30 12.84
C SER A 139 10.78 7.28 11.83
N LEU A 140 10.50 7.48 10.53
CA LEU A 140 10.97 6.60 9.48
C LEU A 140 12.41 6.89 9.10
N PRO A 141 13.14 5.90 8.56
CA PRO A 141 14.45 6.17 7.97
C PRO A 141 14.35 7.27 6.91
N PRO A 142 15.39 8.09 6.72
CA PRO A 142 15.36 9.13 5.69
C PRO A 142 15.20 8.50 4.31
N GLU A 143 14.55 9.25 3.39
CA GLU A 143 14.44 8.79 2.01
C GLU A 143 15.81 8.76 1.35
N ASP A 144 16.04 7.75 0.53
CA ASP A 144 17.22 7.68 -0.32
C ASP A 144 17.06 8.73 -1.44
N PRO A 145 17.96 9.73 -1.54
CA PRO A 145 17.88 10.74 -2.61
C PRO A 145 17.85 10.14 -4.02
N ALA A 146 18.39 8.95 -4.20
CA ALA A 146 18.36 8.25 -5.50
C ALA A 146 16.95 7.87 -5.95
N THR A 147 15.96 7.88 -5.03
CA THR A 147 14.56 7.58 -5.34
C THR A 147 13.74 8.82 -5.69
N PHE A 148 14.34 9.99 -5.63
CA PHE A 148 13.66 11.26 -5.91
C PHE A 148 13.43 11.44 -7.41
#